data_b41fd40d8b1cc62a3848fc499cbd05c5
#
_entry.id   b41fd40d8b1cc62a3848fc499cbd05c5
#
_cell.length_a   1.000
_cell.length_b   1.000
_cell.length_c   1.000
_cell.angle_alpha   90.00
_cell.angle_beta   90.00
_cell.angle_gamma   90.00
#
_symmetry.space_group_name_H-M   'P 1'
#
loop_
_entity.id
_entity.type
_entity.pdbx_description
1 polymer ?
#
loop_
_entity_poly.entity_id
_entity_poly.type
_entity_poly.pdbx_seq_one_letter_code
_entity_poly.pdbx_strand_id
1 'polypeptide(L)'
;MNRIKSGIPGLDELIEGGFPEGSSVLVSGGPGTGKTILCMEYLYQGAKLYNEPGIYVTLEEGAHNLWWNVQRFKWDVQSLERENKLKIYKFEPTGEFTDLESQAKRIVEKARQMGAKRLVIDSITAFAFWTNDKAKIRYAIYVLIEELRKIRCTSLLACETSGKKNEFSSFGVEEFLVDGIVTLHFIPPRHYVTIRKMRGTDHEASVHPLKFGETGVSVDYKEKINWEDLKE
;
A
#
# COMPACT_ATOMS: atom_id res chain seq x y z
N MET A 1 15.19 -4.61 15.15
CA MET A 1 14.50 -4.95 13.89
C MET A 1 14.79 -3.83 12.91
N ASN A 2 15.24 -4.13 11.67
CA ASN A 2 15.43 -3.10 10.66
C ASN A 2 14.09 -2.51 10.23
N ARG A 3 14.09 -1.20 9.94
CA ARG A 3 12.87 -0.50 9.51
C ARG A 3 13.12 0.23 8.19
N ILE A 4 12.12 0.20 7.33
CA ILE A 4 12.07 0.91 6.07
C ILE A 4 11.27 2.20 6.29
N LYS A 5 11.91 3.35 6.10
CA LYS A 5 11.25 4.65 6.22
C LYS A 5 10.13 4.76 5.19
N SER A 6 8.96 5.22 5.59
CA SER A 6 7.86 5.46 4.61
C SER A 6 8.22 6.58 3.64
N GLY A 7 8.93 7.58 4.11
CA GLY A 7 9.18 8.82 3.39
C GLY A 7 7.98 9.77 3.41
N ILE A 8 6.92 9.41 4.11
CA ILE A 8 5.72 10.22 4.30
C ILE A 8 5.85 10.95 5.63
N PRO A 9 5.93 12.29 5.65
CA PRO A 9 6.10 13.05 6.88
C PRO A 9 5.00 12.74 7.91
N GLY A 10 5.40 12.42 9.15
CA GLY A 10 4.50 12.13 10.27
C GLY A 10 3.98 10.69 10.32
N LEU A 11 4.15 9.87 9.28
CA LEU A 11 3.72 8.48 9.30
C LEU A 11 4.69 7.59 10.08
N ASP A 12 5.99 7.83 9.90
CA ASP A 12 7.03 7.03 10.57
C ASP A 12 6.98 7.19 12.09
N GLU A 13 6.55 8.35 12.58
CA GLU A 13 6.38 8.63 14.01
C GLU A 13 5.29 7.76 14.66
N LEU A 14 4.27 7.36 13.89
CA LEU A 14 3.20 6.49 14.37
C LEU A 14 3.58 5.00 14.45
N ILE A 15 4.72 4.62 13.83
CA ILE A 15 5.15 3.22 13.68
C ILE A 15 6.62 3.02 14.06
N GLU A 16 7.07 3.66 15.14
CA GLU A 16 8.45 3.55 15.67
C GLU A 16 9.55 3.76 14.61
N GLY A 17 9.30 4.67 13.68
CA GLY A 17 10.31 5.12 12.72
C GLY A 17 10.30 4.42 11.37
N GLY A 18 9.26 3.70 10.99
CA GLY A 18 9.07 3.10 9.67
C GLY A 18 8.51 1.69 9.71
N PHE A 19 8.22 1.13 8.55
CA PHE A 19 7.71 -0.25 8.41
C PHE A 19 8.80 -1.28 8.75
N PRO A 20 8.51 -2.40 9.43
CA PRO A 20 9.45 -3.49 9.57
C PRO A 20 9.93 -3.99 8.20
N GLU A 21 11.24 -4.19 8.01
CA GLU A 21 11.80 -4.66 6.75
C GLU A 21 11.21 -6.02 6.35
N GLY A 22 10.77 -6.14 5.09
CA GLY A 22 10.16 -7.34 4.54
C GLY A 22 8.73 -7.59 5.00
N SER A 23 8.10 -6.63 5.70
CA SER A 23 6.68 -6.72 6.07
C SER A 23 5.76 -6.45 4.88
N SER A 24 4.57 -7.03 4.94
CA SER A 24 3.46 -6.71 4.04
C SER A 24 2.39 -5.95 4.81
N VAL A 25 2.06 -4.75 4.36
CA VAL A 25 1.14 -3.84 5.04
C VAL A 25 -0.09 -3.57 4.15
N LEU A 26 -1.26 -3.80 4.69
CA LEU A 26 -2.53 -3.45 4.04
C LEU A 26 -2.76 -1.94 4.16
N VAL A 27 -3.03 -1.27 3.05
CA VAL A 27 -3.51 0.11 2.99
C VAL A 27 -4.97 0.08 2.60
N SER A 28 -5.85 0.16 3.58
CA SER A 28 -7.29 0.00 3.39
C SER A 28 -8.04 1.34 3.44
N GLY A 29 -9.16 1.42 2.75
CA GLY A 29 -10.03 2.59 2.78
C GLY A 29 -11.02 2.62 1.61
N GLY A 30 -12.05 3.41 1.74
CA GLY A 30 -13.06 3.64 0.71
C GLY A 30 -12.52 4.44 -0.50
N PRO A 31 -13.38 4.68 -1.50
CA PRO A 31 -13.05 5.58 -2.61
C PRO A 31 -12.68 6.98 -2.12
N GLY A 32 -11.72 7.61 -2.78
CA GLY A 32 -11.30 8.99 -2.47
C GLY A 32 -10.48 9.18 -1.20
N THR A 33 -10.13 8.13 -0.46
CA THR A 33 -9.34 8.24 0.77
C THR A 33 -7.84 8.50 0.54
N GLY A 34 -7.36 8.36 -0.71
CA GLY A 34 -5.97 8.67 -1.07
C GLY A 34 -5.00 7.48 -1.07
N LYS A 35 -5.50 6.24 -1.08
CA LYS A 35 -4.68 5.02 -1.11
C LYS A 35 -3.60 5.05 -2.19
N THR A 36 -4.01 5.26 -3.44
CA THR A 36 -3.12 5.30 -4.61
C THR A 36 -2.01 6.34 -4.45
N ILE A 37 -2.35 7.53 -3.94
CA ILE A 37 -1.37 8.61 -3.74
C ILE A 37 -0.38 8.26 -2.66
N LEU A 38 -0.84 7.78 -1.49
CA LEU A 38 0.02 7.35 -0.39
C LEU A 38 0.96 6.22 -0.83
N CYS A 39 0.44 5.23 -1.56
CA CYS A 39 1.22 4.11 -2.08
C CYS A 39 2.27 4.56 -3.11
N MET A 40 1.92 5.50 -3.99
CA MET A 40 2.87 6.04 -4.97
C MET A 40 3.95 6.87 -4.28
N GLU A 41 3.59 7.68 -3.28
CA GLU A 41 4.56 8.46 -2.51
C GLU A 41 5.55 7.58 -1.78
N TYR A 42 5.09 6.49 -1.17
CA TYR A 42 5.96 5.51 -0.53
C TYR A 42 7.05 4.98 -1.46
N LEU A 43 6.71 4.68 -2.72
CA LEU A 43 7.69 4.24 -3.73
C LEU A 43 8.59 5.39 -4.19
N TYR A 44 7.99 6.55 -4.49
CA TYR A 44 8.72 7.71 -4.97
C TYR A 44 9.78 8.17 -3.96
N GLN A 45 9.40 8.34 -2.70
CA GLN A 45 10.32 8.75 -1.65
C GLN A 45 11.37 7.67 -1.37
N GLY A 46 11.00 6.41 -1.44
CA GLY A 46 11.92 5.28 -1.31
C GLY A 46 13.04 5.33 -2.34
N ALA A 47 12.68 5.51 -3.59
CA ALA A 47 13.64 5.61 -4.69
C ALA A 47 14.49 6.88 -4.62
N LYS A 48 13.86 8.02 -4.27
CA LYS A 48 14.51 9.34 -4.28
C LYS A 48 15.40 9.58 -3.07
N LEU A 49 14.92 9.29 -1.86
CA LEU A 49 15.60 9.65 -0.61
C LEU A 49 16.50 8.52 -0.07
N TYR A 50 16.11 7.27 -0.30
CA TYR A 50 16.78 6.12 0.31
C TYR A 50 17.49 5.22 -0.71
N ASN A 51 17.41 5.56 -2.00
CA ASN A 51 17.98 4.75 -3.09
C ASN A 51 17.47 3.29 -3.05
N GLU A 52 16.20 3.10 -2.68
CA GLU A 52 15.53 1.81 -2.61
C GLU A 52 14.64 1.63 -3.83
N PRO A 53 15.02 0.75 -4.79
CA PRO A 53 14.21 0.52 -5.97
C PRO A 53 12.81 0.03 -5.62
N GLY A 54 11.79 0.56 -6.31
CA GLY A 54 10.40 0.24 -6.07
C GLY A 54 9.61 -0.10 -7.33
N ILE A 55 8.67 -1.02 -7.18
CA ILE A 55 7.74 -1.39 -8.26
C ILE A 55 6.30 -1.18 -7.83
N TYR A 56 5.55 -0.47 -8.65
CA TYR A 56 4.10 -0.32 -8.53
C TYR A 56 3.42 -1.29 -9.47
N VAL A 57 2.70 -2.25 -8.94
CA VAL A 57 1.92 -3.21 -9.70
C VAL A 57 0.47 -2.77 -9.65
N THR A 58 -0.05 -2.34 -10.80
CA THR A 58 -1.48 -2.05 -10.94
C THR A 58 -2.20 -3.23 -11.54
N LEU A 59 -3.36 -3.58 -10.97
CA LEU A 59 -4.21 -4.66 -11.44
C LEU A 59 -5.43 -4.15 -12.24
N GLU A 60 -5.75 -2.88 -12.12
CA GLU A 60 -6.95 -2.28 -12.69
C GLU A 60 -6.61 -1.13 -13.64
N GLU A 61 -5.92 -0.11 -13.15
CA GLU A 61 -5.66 1.11 -13.91
C GLU A 61 -4.45 0.99 -14.83
N GLY A 62 -4.49 1.71 -15.96
CA GLY A 62 -3.31 1.88 -16.81
C GLY A 62 -2.28 2.82 -16.17
N ALA A 63 -0.99 2.59 -16.49
CA ALA A 63 0.09 3.45 -16.00
C ALA A 63 -0.14 4.95 -16.28
N HIS A 64 -0.76 5.29 -17.42
CA HIS A 64 -1.09 6.67 -17.78
C HIS A 64 -2.00 7.37 -16.75
N ASN A 65 -3.02 6.66 -16.24
CA ASN A 65 -3.93 7.21 -15.24
C ASN A 65 -3.22 7.45 -13.91
N LEU A 66 -2.33 6.52 -13.51
CA LEU A 66 -1.52 6.68 -12.30
C LEU A 66 -0.60 7.90 -12.40
N TRP A 67 0.01 8.13 -13.58
CA TRP A 67 0.79 9.34 -13.85
C TRP A 67 -0.03 10.61 -13.69
N TRP A 68 -1.22 10.62 -14.26
CA TRP A 68 -2.13 11.75 -14.14
C TRP A 68 -2.45 12.10 -12.69
N ASN A 69 -2.71 11.08 -11.87
CA ASN A 69 -3.08 11.24 -10.45
C ASN A 69 -1.97 11.90 -9.62
N VAL A 70 -0.69 11.74 -10.00
CA VAL A 70 0.45 12.25 -9.22
C VAL A 70 1.12 13.48 -9.81
N GLN A 71 0.72 13.95 -11.01
CA GLN A 71 1.31 15.13 -11.68
C GLN A 71 1.28 16.39 -10.82
N ARG A 72 0.23 16.56 -10.01
CA ARG A 72 0.07 17.74 -9.14
C ARG A 72 1.18 17.89 -8.09
N PHE A 73 1.87 16.81 -7.74
CA PHE A 73 2.86 16.81 -6.66
C PHE A 73 4.28 17.15 -7.12
N LYS A 74 4.47 17.46 -8.39
CA LYS A 74 5.78 17.81 -8.97
C LYS A 74 6.84 16.70 -8.76
N TRP A 75 6.42 15.44 -8.68
CA TRP A 75 7.33 14.31 -8.58
C TRP A 75 7.94 13.99 -9.94
N ASP A 76 9.28 13.95 -10.02
CA ASP A 76 9.99 13.53 -11.23
C ASP A 76 10.11 12.00 -11.27
N VAL A 77 8.98 11.34 -11.47
CA VAL A 77 8.91 9.88 -11.53
C VAL A 77 9.56 9.37 -12.82
N GLN A 78 9.48 10.12 -13.92
CA GLN A 78 10.08 9.72 -15.21
C GLN A 78 11.61 9.60 -15.12
N SER A 79 12.26 10.46 -14.33
CA SER A 79 13.70 10.32 -14.08
C SER A 79 14.01 9.02 -13.34
N LEU A 80 13.24 8.72 -12.30
CA LEU A 80 13.42 7.48 -11.53
C LEU A 80 13.13 6.21 -12.35
N GLU A 81 12.20 6.28 -13.32
CA GLU A 81 11.98 5.17 -14.26
C GLU A 81 13.18 4.96 -15.18
N ARG A 82 13.73 6.04 -15.76
CA ARG A 82 14.95 5.96 -16.61
C ARG A 82 16.14 5.39 -15.85
N GLU A 83 16.23 5.67 -14.56
CA GLU A 83 17.26 5.16 -13.66
C GLU A 83 16.97 3.72 -13.16
N ASN A 84 15.87 3.10 -13.58
CA ASN A 84 15.38 1.82 -13.08
C ASN A 84 15.18 1.77 -11.54
N LYS A 85 14.93 2.92 -10.92
CA LYS A 85 14.67 3.04 -9.48
C LYS A 85 13.18 2.97 -9.13
N LEU A 86 12.30 3.29 -10.08
CA LEU A 86 10.86 3.17 -9.95
C LEU A 86 10.29 2.59 -11.24
N LYS A 87 9.34 1.67 -11.12
CA LYS A 87 8.65 1.11 -12.28
C LYS A 87 7.17 0.95 -12.00
N ILE A 88 6.35 1.38 -12.95
CA ILE A 88 4.92 1.06 -12.97
C ILE A 88 4.70 -0.11 -13.91
N TYR A 89 4.12 -1.16 -13.39
CA TYR A 89 3.85 -2.39 -14.14
C TYR A 89 2.36 -2.70 -14.10
N LYS A 90 1.70 -2.58 -15.24
CA LYS A 90 0.34 -3.09 -15.39
C LYS A 90 0.40 -4.61 -15.49
N PHE A 91 -0.16 -5.25 -14.49
CA PHE A 91 -0.19 -6.70 -14.46
C PHE A 91 -1.39 -7.21 -15.27
N GLU A 92 -1.11 -8.00 -16.27
CA GLU A 92 -2.12 -8.69 -17.05
C GLU A 92 -2.02 -10.20 -16.75
N PRO A 93 -3.07 -10.79 -16.17
CA PRO A 93 -3.07 -12.22 -15.90
C PRO A 93 -3.01 -13.00 -17.22
N THR A 94 -2.28 -14.11 -17.21
CA THR A 94 -2.14 -15.00 -18.36
C THR A 94 -2.47 -16.43 -17.95
N GLY A 95 -2.94 -17.23 -18.90
CA GLY A 95 -3.37 -18.61 -18.64
C GLY A 95 -4.79 -18.68 -18.06
N GLU A 96 -5.06 -19.73 -17.30
CA GLU A 96 -6.34 -19.86 -16.62
C GLU A 96 -6.43 -18.82 -15.48
N PHE A 97 -7.47 -18.00 -15.52
CA PHE A 97 -7.71 -16.95 -14.49
C PHE A 97 -7.87 -17.52 -13.08
N THR A 98 -8.11 -18.81 -12.95
CA THR A 98 -8.30 -19.49 -11.65
C THR A 98 -7.00 -19.82 -10.93
N ASP A 99 -5.84 -19.75 -11.61
CA ASP A 99 -4.53 -20.02 -10.99
C ASP A 99 -3.92 -18.74 -10.37
N LEU A 100 -4.54 -18.28 -9.30
CA LEU A 100 -4.10 -17.10 -8.56
C LEU A 100 -2.71 -17.26 -7.93
N GLU A 101 -2.31 -18.48 -7.57
CA GLU A 101 -0.99 -18.76 -7.01
C GLU A 101 0.11 -18.43 -8.01
N SER A 102 -0.01 -18.91 -9.24
CA SER A 102 0.93 -18.58 -10.31
C SER A 102 0.96 -17.10 -10.61
N GLN A 103 -0.20 -16.42 -10.58
CA GLN A 103 -0.24 -14.97 -10.79
C GLN A 103 0.50 -14.22 -9.67
N ALA A 104 0.31 -14.62 -8.41
CA ALA A 104 1.04 -14.05 -7.27
C ALA A 104 2.57 -14.22 -7.42
N LYS A 105 3.03 -15.43 -7.78
CA LYS A 105 4.45 -15.70 -8.04
C LYS A 105 5.03 -14.85 -9.16
N ARG A 106 4.27 -14.64 -10.24
CA ARG A 106 4.68 -13.77 -11.36
C ARG A 106 4.88 -12.32 -10.94
N ILE A 107 4.02 -11.79 -10.07
CA ILE A 107 4.18 -10.44 -9.51
C ILE A 107 5.52 -10.35 -8.75
N VAL A 108 5.78 -11.32 -7.86
CA VAL A 108 7.03 -11.33 -7.08
C VAL A 108 8.26 -11.50 -7.96
N GLU A 109 8.16 -12.31 -9.01
CA GLU A 109 9.27 -12.48 -9.96
C GLU A 109 9.64 -11.16 -10.67
N LYS A 110 8.65 -10.31 -11.00
CA LYS A 110 8.92 -8.96 -11.52
C LYS A 110 9.66 -8.08 -10.51
N ALA A 111 9.25 -8.14 -9.25
CA ALA A 111 9.94 -7.42 -8.17
C ALA A 111 11.39 -7.92 -8.00
N ARG A 112 11.59 -9.24 -8.05
CA ARG A 112 12.93 -9.87 -7.95
C ARG A 112 13.85 -9.45 -9.11
N GLN A 113 13.35 -9.49 -10.35
CA GLN A 113 14.11 -9.09 -11.55
C GLN A 113 14.56 -7.63 -11.50
N MET A 114 13.79 -6.76 -10.89
CA MET A 114 14.13 -5.35 -10.68
C MET A 114 15.07 -5.14 -9.49
N GLY A 115 15.23 -6.11 -8.61
CA GLY A 115 15.90 -5.93 -7.31
C GLY A 115 15.12 -5.01 -6.37
N ALA A 116 13.79 -5.00 -6.49
CA ALA A 116 12.92 -4.10 -5.74
C ALA A 116 13.03 -4.34 -4.23
N LYS A 117 13.20 -3.24 -3.50
CA LYS A 117 13.13 -3.19 -2.02
C LYS A 117 11.74 -2.84 -1.54
N ARG A 118 10.98 -2.16 -2.40
CA ARG A 118 9.62 -1.72 -2.13
C ARG A 118 8.69 -2.20 -3.23
N LEU A 119 7.49 -2.61 -2.83
CA LEU A 119 6.46 -3.02 -3.78
C LEU A 119 5.12 -2.41 -3.36
N VAL A 120 4.33 -2.01 -4.33
CA VAL A 120 2.92 -1.68 -4.17
C VAL A 120 2.09 -2.58 -5.08
N ILE A 121 0.96 -3.07 -4.57
CA ILE A 121 -0.09 -3.68 -5.40
C ILE A 121 -1.36 -2.86 -5.21
N ASP A 122 -1.89 -2.31 -6.31
CA ASP A 122 -3.12 -1.51 -6.31
C ASP A 122 -4.10 -2.02 -7.40
N SER A 123 -5.18 -2.70 -6.98
CA SER A 123 -5.50 -3.16 -5.63
C SER A 123 -5.60 -4.68 -5.57
N ILE A 124 -5.35 -5.27 -4.38
CA ILE A 124 -5.56 -6.71 -4.20
C ILE A 124 -7.05 -7.10 -4.29
N THR A 125 -7.95 -6.13 -4.19
CA THR A 125 -9.39 -6.30 -4.41
C THR A 125 -9.70 -6.86 -5.80
N ALA A 126 -8.87 -6.55 -6.81
CA ALA A 126 -9.00 -7.07 -8.16
C ALA A 126 -8.91 -8.61 -8.26
N PHE A 127 -8.40 -9.30 -7.23
CA PHE A 127 -8.44 -10.77 -7.22
C PHE A 127 -9.87 -11.32 -7.29
N ALA A 128 -10.88 -10.53 -6.87
CA ALA A 128 -12.29 -10.86 -7.04
C ALA A 128 -12.75 -10.93 -8.50
N PHE A 129 -12.06 -10.26 -9.43
CA PHE A 129 -12.37 -10.38 -10.85
C PHE A 129 -12.03 -11.76 -11.42
N TRP A 130 -11.13 -12.47 -10.75
CA TRP A 130 -10.62 -13.75 -11.25
C TRP A 130 -11.29 -14.94 -10.57
N THR A 131 -11.82 -14.77 -9.37
CA THR A 131 -12.56 -15.81 -8.65
C THR A 131 -13.39 -15.25 -7.51
N ASN A 132 -14.52 -15.87 -7.23
CA ASN A 132 -15.33 -15.60 -6.04
C ASN A 132 -14.97 -16.53 -4.86
N ASP A 133 -14.02 -17.44 -5.04
CA ASP A 133 -13.58 -18.38 -4.01
C ASP A 133 -12.64 -17.70 -3.02
N LYS A 134 -13.17 -17.33 -1.86
CA LYS A 134 -12.40 -16.66 -0.79
C LYS A 134 -11.21 -17.50 -0.30
N ALA A 135 -11.30 -18.83 -0.34
CA ALA A 135 -10.19 -19.68 0.07
C ALA A 135 -9.02 -19.59 -0.91
N LYS A 136 -9.31 -19.56 -2.21
CA LYS A 136 -8.30 -19.35 -3.26
C LYS A 136 -7.68 -17.97 -3.16
N ILE A 137 -8.48 -16.92 -2.98
CA ILE A 137 -7.97 -15.55 -2.77
C ILE A 137 -7.04 -15.50 -1.55
N ARG A 138 -7.50 -16.05 -0.41
CA ARG A 138 -6.70 -16.11 0.82
C ARG A 138 -5.36 -16.82 0.59
N TYR A 139 -5.38 -17.95 -0.10
CA TYR A 139 -4.17 -18.72 -0.38
C TYR A 139 -3.21 -17.95 -1.31
N ALA A 140 -3.71 -17.30 -2.35
CA ALA A 140 -2.90 -16.48 -3.26
C ALA A 140 -2.24 -15.29 -2.54
N ILE A 141 -2.97 -14.59 -1.67
CA ILE A 141 -2.41 -13.52 -0.85
C ILE A 141 -1.35 -14.07 0.12
N TYR A 142 -1.59 -15.21 0.73
CA TYR A 142 -0.60 -15.88 1.57
C TYR A 142 0.68 -16.19 0.80
N VAL A 143 0.57 -16.80 -0.39
CA VAL A 143 1.73 -17.10 -1.24
C VAL A 143 2.46 -15.82 -1.64
N LEU A 144 1.73 -14.78 -2.04
CA LEU A 144 2.30 -13.49 -2.37
C LEU A 144 3.17 -12.92 -1.23
N ILE A 145 2.61 -12.89 -0.01
CA ILE A 145 3.29 -12.36 1.18
C ILE A 145 4.54 -13.20 1.51
N GLU A 146 4.43 -14.52 1.49
CA GLU A 146 5.57 -15.41 1.77
C GLU A 146 6.70 -15.27 0.74
N GLU A 147 6.37 -15.15 -0.53
CA GLU A 147 7.38 -14.95 -1.59
C GLU A 147 8.03 -13.55 -1.49
N LEU A 148 7.27 -12.51 -1.17
CA LEU A 148 7.82 -11.15 -0.93
C LEU A 148 8.76 -11.13 0.29
N ARG A 149 8.42 -11.86 1.34
CA ARG A 149 9.25 -12.00 2.54
C ARG A 149 10.60 -12.67 2.24
N LYS A 150 10.63 -13.69 1.37
CA LYS A 150 11.87 -14.37 0.95
C LYS A 150 12.87 -13.41 0.26
N ILE A 151 12.36 -12.43 -0.47
CA ILE A 151 13.19 -11.42 -1.15
C ILE A 151 13.40 -10.15 -0.31
N ARG A 152 12.91 -10.14 0.94
CA ARG A 152 12.96 -8.99 1.86
C ARG A 152 12.40 -7.71 1.26
N CYS A 153 11.35 -7.83 0.45
CA CYS A 153 10.66 -6.69 -0.15
C CYS A 153 9.56 -6.21 0.79
N THR A 154 9.63 -4.94 1.22
CA THR A 154 8.58 -4.34 2.05
C THR A 154 7.45 -3.86 1.14
N SER A 155 6.24 -4.32 1.39
CA SER A 155 5.13 -4.13 0.46
C SER A 155 3.93 -3.42 1.08
N LEU A 156 3.30 -2.54 0.29
CA LEU A 156 1.99 -1.98 0.57
C LEU A 156 0.96 -2.62 -0.38
N LEU A 157 -0.09 -3.17 0.20
CA LEU A 157 -1.17 -3.83 -0.51
C LEU A 157 -2.42 -2.94 -0.38
N ALA A 158 -2.78 -2.21 -1.43
CA ALA A 158 -3.99 -1.41 -1.43
C ALA A 158 -5.22 -2.31 -1.46
N CYS A 159 -6.19 -2.00 -0.62
CA CYS A 159 -7.44 -2.74 -0.50
C CYS A 159 -8.62 -1.77 -0.39
N GLU A 160 -9.63 -2.00 -1.19
CA GLU A 160 -10.86 -1.23 -1.10
C GLU A 160 -11.75 -1.77 0.02
N THR A 161 -12.46 -0.86 0.69
CA THR A 161 -13.47 -1.19 1.70
C THR A 161 -14.74 -0.44 1.39
N SER A 162 -15.89 -0.96 1.82
CA SER A 162 -17.16 -0.27 1.66
C SER A 162 -17.32 0.95 2.58
N GLY A 163 -16.34 1.19 3.46
CA GLY A 163 -16.37 2.25 4.46
C GLY A 163 -17.27 1.95 5.67
N LYS A 164 -17.78 0.74 5.79
CA LYS A 164 -18.55 0.34 6.99
C LYS A 164 -17.65 0.26 8.21
N LYS A 165 -18.22 0.56 9.36
CA LYS A 165 -17.53 0.46 10.65
C LYS A 165 -16.97 -0.96 10.85
N ASN A 166 -15.71 -1.07 11.20
CA ASN A 166 -14.97 -2.32 11.43
C ASN A 166 -14.72 -3.18 10.16
N GLU A 167 -14.89 -2.64 8.97
CA GLU A 167 -14.46 -3.29 7.73
C GLU A 167 -13.07 -2.78 7.34
N PHE A 168 -12.08 -3.68 7.40
CA PHE A 168 -10.67 -3.33 7.13
C PHE A 168 -10.14 -3.95 5.85
N SER A 169 -10.90 -4.87 5.26
CA SER A 169 -10.53 -5.56 4.03
C SER A 169 -11.77 -5.97 3.23
N SER A 170 -11.60 -6.17 1.91
CA SER A 170 -12.71 -6.53 1.01
C SER A 170 -13.24 -7.94 1.23
N PHE A 171 -12.34 -8.88 1.55
CA PHE A 171 -12.70 -10.30 1.65
C PHE A 171 -12.86 -10.77 3.10
N GLY A 172 -12.38 -9.98 4.08
CA GLY A 172 -12.38 -10.33 5.51
C GLY A 172 -11.35 -11.39 5.87
N VAL A 173 -10.32 -11.57 5.04
CA VAL A 173 -9.26 -12.57 5.24
C VAL A 173 -7.85 -11.99 5.19
N GLU A 174 -7.63 -10.91 4.48
CA GLU A 174 -6.33 -10.26 4.24
C GLU A 174 -5.71 -9.75 5.53
N GLU A 175 -6.52 -9.18 6.40
CA GLU A 175 -6.11 -8.60 7.67
C GLU A 175 -5.42 -9.58 8.62
N PHE A 176 -5.70 -10.87 8.48
CA PHE A 176 -5.07 -11.92 9.28
C PHE A 176 -3.69 -12.33 8.72
N LEU A 177 -3.46 -12.12 7.43
CA LEU A 177 -2.25 -12.54 6.73
C LEU A 177 -1.15 -11.47 6.82
N VAL A 178 -1.51 -10.19 6.70
CA VAL A 178 -0.56 -9.08 6.67
C VAL A 178 0.07 -8.78 8.04
N ASP A 179 1.24 -8.14 8.01
CA ASP A 179 1.97 -7.74 9.21
C ASP A 179 1.47 -6.41 9.78
N GLY A 180 0.95 -5.52 8.92
CA GLY A 180 0.39 -4.23 9.30
C GLY A 180 -0.90 -3.88 8.59
N ILE A 181 -1.68 -2.96 9.18
CA ILE A 181 -2.89 -2.39 8.59
C ILE A 181 -2.87 -0.90 8.84
N VAL A 182 -2.82 -0.13 7.78
CA VAL A 182 -3.00 1.33 7.75
C VAL A 182 -4.36 1.60 7.11
N THR A 183 -5.25 2.24 7.84
CA THR A 183 -6.59 2.55 7.34
C THR A 183 -6.70 4.05 7.05
N LEU A 184 -7.15 4.38 5.86
CA LEU A 184 -7.41 5.74 5.41
C LEU A 184 -8.90 6.02 5.42
N HIS A 185 -9.27 7.18 5.93
CA HIS A 185 -10.65 7.62 6.05
C HIS A 185 -10.84 8.96 5.34
N PHE A 186 -11.96 9.13 4.69
CA PHE A 186 -12.44 10.42 4.21
C PHE A 186 -13.76 10.74 4.88
N ILE A 187 -13.72 11.69 5.77
CA ILE A 187 -14.90 12.24 6.48
C ILE A 187 -14.93 13.72 6.10
N PRO A 188 -15.77 14.11 5.15
CA PRO A 188 -15.76 15.47 4.61
C PRO A 188 -15.76 16.53 5.70
N PRO A 189 -14.93 17.57 5.58
CA PRO A 189 -14.05 17.85 4.43
C PRO A 189 -12.61 17.32 4.59
N ARG A 190 -12.33 16.44 5.52
CA ARG A 190 -10.96 16.05 5.91
C ARG A 190 -10.67 14.56 5.68
N HIS A 191 -9.38 14.27 5.51
CA HIS A 191 -8.86 12.90 5.47
C HIS A 191 -8.14 12.58 6.76
N TYR A 192 -8.13 11.27 7.11
CA TYR A 192 -7.52 10.77 8.33
C TYR A 192 -6.83 9.44 8.08
N VAL A 193 -5.89 9.10 8.98
CA VAL A 193 -5.19 7.82 8.98
C VAL A 193 -5.22 7.21 10.38
N THR A 194 -5.30 5.89 10.43
CA THR A 194 -5.20 5.10 11.67
C THR A 194 -4.31 3.90 11.41
N ILE A 195 -3.39 3.62 12.33
CA ILE A 195 -2.63 2.37 12.35
C ILE A 195 -3.40 1.35 13.17
N ARG A 196 -4.02 0.38 12.50
CA ARG A 196 -4.85 -0.64 13.18
C ARG A 196 -4.03 -1.82 13.68
N LYS A 197 -2.90 -2.08 13.04
CA LYS A 197 -2.03 -3.22 13.32
C LYS A 197 -0.63 -2.93 12.79
N MET A 198 0.38 -3.28 13.57
CA MET A 198 1.76 -3.35 13.09
C MET A 198 2.51 -4.36 13.96
N ARG A 199 2.76 -5.56 13.44
CA ARG A 199 3.45 -6.63 14.18
C ARG A 199 4.86 -6.20 14.57
N GLY A 200 5.24 -6.48 15.84
CA GLY A 200 6.56 -6.14 16.35
C GLY A 200 6.81 -4.63 16.48
N THR A 201 5.74 -3.85 16.62
CA THR A 201 5.78 -2.38 16.71
C THR A 201 4.77 -1.91 17.75
N ASP A 202 5.19 -1.06 18.65
CA ASP A 202 4.30 -0.27 19.50
C ASP A 202 3.82 0.92 18.67
N HIS A 203 2.67 0.75 18.03
CA HIS A 203 2.13 1.74 17.11
C HIS A 203 1.06 2.62 17.77
N GLU A 204 0.99 3.86 17.35
CA GLU A 204 -0.06 4.79 17.77
C GLU A 204 -1.38 4.45 17.06
N ALA A 205 -2.40 4.09 17.83
CA ALA A 205 -3.68 3.62 17.32
C ALA A 205 -4.76 4.71 17.23
N SER A 206 -4.46 5.95 17.64
CA SER A 206 -5.39 7.08 17.51
C SER A 206 -5.64 7.45 16.05
N VAL A 207 -6.66 8.23 15.80
CA VAL A 207 -6.92 8.81 14.48
C VAL A 207 -6.11 10.09 14.32
N HIS A 208 -5.44 10.23 13.19
CA HIS A 208 -4.62 11.39 12.87
C HIS A 208 -5.03 12.03 11.55
N PRO A 209 -4.99 13.38 11.45
CA PRO A 209 -5.27 14.05 10.18
C PRO A 209 -4.25 13.67 9.11
N LEU A 210 -4.78 13.41 7.91
CA LEU A 210 -4.00 13.16 6.70
C LEU A 210 -4.19 14.36 5.77
N LYS A 211 -3.10 15.01 5.37
CA LYS A 211 -3.13 16.24 4.57
C LYS A 211 -2.50 16.00 3.21
N PHE A 212 -3.15 16.49 2.15
CA PHE A 212 -2.66 16.46 0.78
C PHE A 212 -2.12 17.84 0.42
N GLY A 213 -0.81 17.99 0.41
CA GLY A 213 -0.11 19.23 0.07
C GLY A 213 0.35 19.28 -1.38
N GLU A 214 1.19 20.28 -1.69
CA GLU A 214 1.78 20.45 -3.04
C GLU A 214 2.86 19.40 -3.34
N THR A 215 3.51 18.88 -2.33
CA THR A 215 4.66 17.96 -2.46
C THR A 215 4.32 16.50 -2.16
N GLY A 216 3.08 16.22 -1.76
CA GLY A 216 2.63 14.88 -1.40
C GLY A 216 1.69 14.86 -0.20
N VAL A 217 1.72 13.75 0.52
CA VAL A 217 0.89 13.47 1.69
C VAL A 217 1.69 13.69 2.97
N SER A 218 1.04 14.15 4.02
CA SER A 218 1.63 14.25 5.35
C SER A 218 0.62 13.88 6.43
N VAL A 219 1.11 13.35 7.54
CA VAL A 219 0.31 13.00 8.71
C VAL A 219 0.60 13.99 9.82
N ASP A 220 -0.43 14.56 10.41
CA ASP A 220 -0.28 15.34 11.65
C ASP A 220 -0.27 14.40 12.85
N TYR A 221 0.88 13.79 13.12
CA TYR A 221 1.03 12.80 14.18
C TYR A 221 0.87 13.36 15.60
N LYS A 222 0.90 14.68 15.76
CA LYS A 222 0.70 15.35 17.04
C LYS A 222 -0.77 15.56 17.39
N GLU A 223 -1.61 15.75 16.37
CA GLU A 223 -3.05 15.91 16.53
C GLU A 223 -3.69 14.52 16.66
N LYS A 224 -4.25 14.21 17.83
CA LYS A 224 -4.99 12.96 18.09
C LYS A 224 -6.47 13.28 18.16
N ILE A 225 -7.25 12.53 17.40
CA ILE A 225 -8.70 12.70 17.31
C ILE A 225 -9.37 11.44 17.85
N ASN A 226 -10.36 11.64 18.72
CA ASN A 226 -11.18 10.51 19.15
C ASN A 226 -12.13 10.11 18.03
N TRP A 227 -12.23 8.81 17.80
CA TRP A 227 -13.12 8.29 16.76
C TRP A 227 -14.59 8.67 16.97
N GLU A 228 -14.98 8.93 18.20
CA GLU A 228 -16.35 9.35 18.57
C GLU A 228 -16.68 10.76 18.09
N ASP A 229 -15.67 11.64 18.04
CA ASP A 229 -15.81 13.03 17.60
C ASP A 229 -15.96 13.14 16.06
N LEU A 230 -15.74 12.04 15.34
CA LEU A 230 -15.85 11.97 13.87
C LEU A 230 -17.20 11.42 13.37
N LYS A 231 -18.16 11.19 14.28
CA LYS A 231 -19.42 10.51 13.98
C LYS A 231 -20.62 11.44 13.80
N GLU A 232 -20.41 12.72 13.56
CA GLU A 232 -21.54 13.61 13.21
C GLU A 232 -21.84 13.63 11.71
#